data_f44c9d5d2bcd94e7d33d2d3eeca50501
#
_entry.id   f44c9d5d2bcd94e7d33d2d3eeca50501
#
_cell.length_a   1.000
_cell.length_b   1.000
_cell.length_c   1.000
_cell.angle_alpha   90.00
_cell.angle_beta   90.00
_cell.angle_gamma   90.00
#
_symmetry.space_group_name_H-M   'P 1'
#
loop_
_entity.id
_entity.type
_entity.pdbx_description
1 polymer ?
#
loop_
_entity_poly.entity_id
_entity_poly.type
_entity_poly.pdbx_seq_one_letter_code
_entity_poly.pdbx_strand_id
1 'polypeptide(L)'
;SPFKQSSVLVIDAIGEWACTSIGLGEDSNVEIIQEQRFPHSLGLFYSTFTQYLGFKVDSGEYKVMGLAPYGTPIYKDLIKDNVISINDLGVIEINTEYFDFFMGKRMISNKLEELFDMKMRKSGEELKTFHFDLASSIQEITEEAVQSMAGYCIKQTGVKKLVMAGGVALNCVSNGKLLKNN
;
A
#
# COMPACT_ATOMS: atom_id res chain seq x y z
N SER A 1 -7.42 18.39 -11.75
CA SER A 1 -7.02 17.59 -12.92
C SER A 1 -7.16 18.42 -14.20
N PRO A 2 -6.26 18.28 -15.19
CA PRO A 2 -6.40 18.94 -16.48
C PRO A 2 -7.40 18.24 -17.42
N PHE A 3 -7.93 17.09 -17.00
CA PHE A 3 -8.82 16.28 -17.83
C PHE A 3 -10.28 16.64 -17.58
N LYS A 4 -11.08 16.73 -18.66
CA LYS A 4 -12.54 16.89 -18.55
C LYS A 4 -13.20 15.63 -17.98
N GLN A 5 -12.64 14.46 -18.29
CA GLN A 5 -13.10 13.17 -17.78
C GLN A 5 -11.88 12.30 -17.40
N SER A 6 -11.96 11.63 -16.27
CA SER A 6 -10.88 10.77 -15.74
C SER A 6 -11.41 9.68 -14.84
N SER A 7 -10.74 8.53 -14.84
CA SER A 7 -10.80 7.58 -13.74
C SER A 7 -10.16 8.20 -12.50
N VAL A 8 -10.78 8.05 -11.35
CA VAL A 8 -10.29 8.57 -10.07
C VAL A 8 -10.01 7.39 -9.16
N LEU A 9 -8.78 7.29 -8.69
CA LEU A 9 -8.33 6.27 -7.73
C LEU A 9 -7.71 6.97 -6.52
N VAL A 10 -8.35 6.83 -5.37
CA VAL A 10 -7.83 7.32 -4.10
C VAL A 10 -7.36 6.12 -3.28
N ILE A 11 -6.10 6.14 -2.82
CA ILE A 11 -5.53 5.09 -1.96
C ILE A 11 -4.86 5.75 -0.77
N ASP A 12 -5.42 5.53 0.40
CA ASP A 12 -4.96 6.14 1.64
C ASP A 12 -4.77 5.11 2.76
N ALA A 13 -4.31 5.55 3.90
CA ALA A 13 -4.26 4.74 5.11
C ALA A 13 -5.65 4.56 5.71
N ILE A 14 -6.24 5.65 6.18
CA ILE A 14 -7.63 5.74 6.62
C ILE A 14 -8.09 7.16 6.25
N GLY A 15 -9.11 7.24 5.37
CA GLY A 15 -9.91 8.44 5.26
C GLY A 15 -10.85 8.53 6.48
N GLU A 16 -12.10 8.91 6.32
CA GLU A 16 -13.04 8.76 7.45
C GLU A 16 -13.32 7.28 7.75
N TRP A 17 -13.59 6.48 6.72
CA TRP A 17 -13.72 5.00 6.77
C TRP A 17 -13.23 4.34 5.48
N ALA A 18 -13.21 5.05 4.36
CA ALA A 18 -12.72 4.57 3.10
C ALA A 18 -11.18 4.61 3.07
N CYS A 19 -10.56 3.48 2.74
CA CYS A 19 -9.11 3.35 2.53
C CYS A 19 -8.76 3.41 1.04
N THR A 20 -9.67 2.95 0.20
CA THR A 20 -9.57 3.04 -1.26
C THR A 20 -10.91 3.46 -1.82
N SER A 21 -10.91 4.41 -2.74
CA SER A 21 -12.10 4.82 -3.48
C SER A 21 -11.83 4.84 -4.97
N ILE A 22 -12.77 4.32 -5.74
CA ILE A 22 -12.76 4.31 -7.19
C ILE A 22 -13.94 5.13 -7.68
N GLY A 23 -13.70 6.03 -8.64
CA GLY A 23 -14.73 6.90 -9.15
C GLY A 23 -14.48 7.38 -10.56
N LEU A 24 -15.47 8.08 -11.08
CA LEU A 24 -15.43 8.80 -12.34
C LEU A 24 -15.41 10.30 -12.04
N GLY A 25 -14.41 11.00 -12.53
CA GLY A 25 -14.34 12.45 -12.53
C GLY A 25 -14.85 13.00 -13.84
N GLU A 26 -15.79 13.95 -13.79
CA GLU A 26 -16.32 14.66 -14.95
C GLU A 26 -16.46 16.14 -14.63
N ASP A 27 -15.71 16.96 -15.35
CA ASP A 27 -15.58 18.41 -15.13
C ASP A 27 -15.19 18.73 -13.66
N SER A 28 -16.12 19.25 -12.86
CA SER A 28 -15.93 19.57 -11.43
C SER A 28 -16.53 18.53 -10.47
N ASN A 29 -17.12 17.47 -10.99
CA ASN A 29 -17.79 16.44 -10.19
C ASN A 29 -16.96 15.17 -10.12
N VAL A 30 -17.10 14.44 -9.02
CA VAL A 30 -16.56 13.09 -8.85
C VAL A 30 -17.69 12.19 -8.35
N GLU A 31 -17.99 11.17 -9.13
CA GLU A 31 -18.92 10.11 -8.74
C GLU A 31 -18.12 8.94 -8.18
N ILE A 32 -18.34 8.58 -6.92
CA ILE A 32 -17.72 7.41 -6.31
C ILE A 32 -18.53 6.17 -6.70
N ILE A 33 -17.86 5.23 -7.34
CA ILE A 33 -18.44 3.98 -7.84
C ILE A 33 -18.27 2.87 -6.79
N GLN A 34 -17.12 2.83 -6.13
CA GLN A 34 -16.78 1.78 -5.18
C GLN A 34 -15.84 2.29 -4.10
N GLU A 35 -16.00 1.78 -2.89
CA GLU A 35 -15.10 2.02 -1.77
C GLU A 35 -14.66 0.70 -1.15
N GLN A 36 -13.41 0.65 -0.73
CA GLN A 36 -12.91 -0.35 0.21
C GLN A 36 -12.65 0.33 1.55
N ARG A 37 -13.15 -0.29 2.61
CA ARG A 37 -13.16 0.32 3.94
C ARG A 37 -12.16 -0.32 4.88
N PHE A 38 -11.82 0.42 5.93
CA PHE A 38 -11.08 -0.09 7.08
C PHE A 38 -11.67 -1.45 7.55
N PRO A 39 -10.83 -2.45 7.90
CA PRO A 39 -9.38 -2.37 8.12
C PRO A 39 -8.52 -2.68 6.88
N HIS A 40 -9.09 -3.02 5.76
CA HIS A 40 -8.40 -3.51 4.57
C HIS A 40 -7.76 -2.36 3.79
N SER A 41 -6.61 -1.89 4.27
CA SER A 41 -5.91 -0.71 3.78
C SER A 41 -4.50 -1.00 3.32
N LEU A 42 -4.18 -0.63 2.09
CA LEU A 42 -2.81 -0.68 1.55
C LEU A 42 -1.88 0.32 2.28
N GLY A 43 -2.40 1.50 2.62
CA GLY A 43 -1.65 2.50 3.36
C GLY A 43 -1.29 2.03 4.76
N LEU A 44 -2.24 1.44 5.51
CA LEU A 44 -1.95 0.86 6.83
C LEU A 44 -1.01 -0.33 6.75
N PHE A 45 -1.14 -1.17 5.73
CA PHE A 45 -0.18 -2.24 5.47
C PHE A 45 1.24 -1.67 5.31
N TYR A 46 1.43 -0.68 4.46
CA TYR A 46 2.73 -0.06 4.23
C TYR A 46 3.28 0.63 5.48
N SER A 47 2.45 1.38 6.21
CA SER A 47 2.81 2.07 7.45
C SER A 47 3.18 1.10 8.58
N THR A 48 2.53 -0.07 8.64
CA THR A 48 2.88 -1.12 9.60
C THR A 48 4.31 -1.61 9.39
N PHE A 49 4.68 -1.90 8.15
CA PHE A 49 6.04 -2.30 7.83
C PHE A 49 7.05 -1.14 7.93
N THR A 50 6.60 0.10 7.72
CA THR A 50 7.41 1.29 8.01
C THR A 50 7.83 1.29 9.48
N GLN A 51 6.89 1.06 10.40
CA GLN A 51 7.20 0.94 11.83
C GLN A 51 8.07 -0.29 12.13
N TYR A 52 7.77 -1.44 11.52
CA TYR A 52 8.54 -2.67 11.72
C TYR A 52 10.02 -2.50 11.35
N LEU A 53 10.29 -1.75 10.29
CA LEU A 53 11.63 -1.36 9.85
C LEU A 53 12.27 -0.26 10.71
N GLY A 54 11.60 0.20 11.78
CA GLY A 54 12.11 1.18 12.75
C GLY A 54 12.05 2.62 12.26
N PHE A 55 11.19 2.91 11.30
CA PHE A 55 10.93 4.28 10.85
C PHE A 55 9.63 4.84 11.48
N LYS A 56 9.54 6.15 11.51
CA LYS A 56 8.37 6.84 12.04
C LYS A 56 7.23 6.76 11.02
N VAL A 57 6.07 6.27 11.44
CA VAL A 57 4.84 6.29 10.64
C VAL A 57 4.43 7.72 10.30
N ASP A 58 3.76 7.92 9.18
CA ASP A 58 3.31 9.19 8.60
C ASP A 58 4.43 10.11 8.08
N SER A 59 5.68 9.68 8.21
CA SER A 59 6.81 10.48 7.74
C SER A 59 8.04 9.64 7.38
N GLY A 60 7.95 8.34 7.38
CA GLY A 60 9.06 7.42 7.12
C GLY A 60 8.81 6.44 5.96
N GLU A 61 7.63 6.47 5.37
CA GLU A 61 7.24 5.58 4.28
C GLU A 61 8.16 5.73 3.06
N TYR A 62 8.60 6.95 2.76
CA TYR A 62 9.56 7.20 1.68
C TYR A 62 10.92 6.53 1.91
N LYS A 63 11.29 6.27 3.19
CA LYS A 63 12.53 5.55 3.53
C LYS A 63 12.43 4.08 3.17
N VAL A 64 11.27 3.47 3.39
CA VAL A 64 11.00 2.07 2.96
C VAL A 64 11.07 1.97 1.45
N MET A 65 10.46 2.90 0.73
CA MET A 65 10.53 3.00 -0.73
C MET A 65 11.99 3.17 -1.20
N GLY A 66 12.80 3.99 -0.50
CA GLY A 66 14.21 4.20 -0.80
C GLY A 66 15.11 3.01 -0.46
N LEU A 67 14.71 2.16 0.51
CA LEU A 67 15.44 0.94 0.86
C LEU A 67 15.20 -0.22 -0.11
N ALA A 68 14.01 -0.29 -0.68
CA ALA A 68 13.56 -1.41 -1.51
C ALA A 68 14.54 -1.80 -2.64
N PRO A 69 15.18 -0.86 -3.36
CA PRO A 69 16.12 -1.19 -4.43
C PRO A 69 17.39 -1.91 -3.97
N TYR A 70 17.70 -1.90 -2.67
CA TYR A 70 18.90 -2.54 -2.10
C TYR A 70 18.66 -3.98 -1.63
N GLY A 71 17.41 -4.46 -1.67
CA GLY A 71 17.02 -5.80 -1.27
C GLY A 71 16.50 -6.65 -2.42
N THR A 72 16.25 -7.92 -2.10
CA THR A 72 15.57 -8.89 -2.97
C THR A 72 14.23 -9.24 -2.36
N PRO A 73 13.11 -9.33 -3.12
CA PRO A 73 11.76 -9.47 -2.56
C PRO A 73 11.45 -10.93 -2.12
N ILE A 74 12.37 -11.55 -1.35
CA ILE A 74 12.29 -12.96 -0.95
C ILE A 74 11.17 -13.27 0.05
N TYR A 75 10.62 -12.25 0.71
CA TYR A 75 9.51 -12.41 1.67
C TYR A 75 8.14 -12.16 1.04
N LYS A 76 8.07 -11.86 -0.25
CA LYS A 76 6.83 -11.51 -0.95
C LYS A 76 5.76 -12.58 -0.82
N ASP A 77 6.09 -13.83 -1.16
CA ASP A 77 5.14 -14.94 -1.11
C ASP A 77 4.72 -15.23 0.33
N LEU A 78 5.66 -15.24 1.28
CA LEU A 78 5.35 -15.42 2.71
C LEU A 78 4.34 -14.36 3.21
N ILE A 79 4.51 -13.11 2.80
CA ILE A 79 3.61 -12.02 3.17
C ILE A 79 2.24 -12.18 2.50
N LYS A 80 2.21 -12.53 1.22
CA LYS A 80 0.94 -12.74 0.48
C LYS A 80 0.16 -13.94 1.01
N ASP A 81 0.83 -14.99 1.43
CA ASP A 81 0.20 -16.19 1.96
C ASP A 81 -0.40 -15.99 3.37
N ASN A 82 0.13 -15.04 4.15
CA ASN A 82 -0.23 -14.91 5.56
C ASN A 82 -0.86 -13.55 5.93
N VAL A 83 -0.38 -12.45 5.34
CA VAL A 83 -0.63 -11.09 5.84
C VAL A 83 -1.58 -10.30 4.97
N ILE A 84 -1.48 -10.40 3.63
CA ILE A 84 -2.28 -9.62 2.68
C ILE A 84 -2.60 -10.45 1.44
N SER A 85 -3.85 -10.44 1.01
CA SER A 85 -4.26 -10.93 -0.29
C SER A 85 -4.73 -9.79 -1.19
N ILE A 86 -4.53 -9.94 -2.49
CA ILE A 86 -4.92 -8.98 -3.52
C ILE A 86 -5.59 -9.78 -4.63
N ASN A 87 -6.83 -9.45 -4.97
CA ASN A 87 -7.53 -10.11 -6.07
C ASN A 87 -7.46 -9.28 -7.37
N ASP A 88 -7.92 -9.86 -8.47
CA ASP A 88 -7.92 -9.22 -9.80
C ASP A 88 -8.84 -7.98 -9.91
N LEU A 89 -9.69 -7.76 -8.92
CA LEU A 89 -10.55 -6.58 -8.82
C LEU A 89 -9.88 -5.46 -8.01
N GLY A 90 -8.61 -5.62 -7.62
CA GLY A 90 -7.89 -4.67 -6.78
C GLY A 90 -8.39 -4.60 -5.33
N VAL A 91 -9.22 -5.56 -4.92
CA VAL A 91 -9.65 -5.65 -3.52
C VAL A 91 -8.53 -6.25 -2.70
N ILE A 92 -8.22 -5.60 -1.59
CA ILE A 92 -7.21 -6.02 -0.63
C ILE A 92 -7.91 -6.61 0.59
N GLU A 93 -7.38 -7.71 1.08
CA GLU A 93 -7.75 -8.24 2.39
C GLU A 93 -6.49 -8.41 3.24
N ILE A 94 -6.44 -7.74 4.38
CA ILE A 94 -5.38 -7.94 5.37
C ILE A 94 -5.85 -8.92 6.45
N ASN A 95 -4.94 -9.80 6.85
CA ASN A 95 -5.16 -10.64 8.03
C ASN A 95 -4.85 -9.83 9.29
N THR A 96 -5.90 -9.39 9.96
CA THR A 96 -5.82 -8.46 11.09
C THR A 96 -5.03 -8.97 12.29
N GLU A 97 -4.76 -10.28 12.39
CA GLU A 97 -3.96 -10.85 13.47
C GLU A 97 -2.49 -10.39 13.47
N TYR A 98 -1.98 -9.94 12.33
CA TYR A 98 -0.62 -9.41 12.19
C TYR A 98 -0.49 -7.92 12.54
N PHE A 99 -1.61 -7.25 12.84
CA PHE A 99 -1.70 -5.81 13.06
C PHE A 99 -2.26 -5.50 14.45
N ASP A 100 -1.79 -4.40 15.06
CA ASP A 100 -2.23 -3.94 16.38
C ASP A 100 -2.72 -2.48 16.38
N PHE A 101 -2.97 -1.91 15.21
CA PHE A 101 -3.43 -0.54 15.06
C PHE A 101 -4.88 -0.30 15.54
N PHE A 102 -5.61 -1.37 15.86
CA PHE A 102 -6.99 -1.26 16.35
C PHE A 102 -7.08 -0.76 17.80
N MET A 103 -6.13 -1.15 18.65
CA MET A 103 -6.20 -0.90 20.09
C MET A 103 -4.86 -0.45 20.70
N GLY A 104 -3.78 -0.57 19.95
CA GLY A 104 -2.41 -0.41 20.45
C GLY A 104 -1.77 0.93 20.09
N LYS A 105 -0.64 1.18 20.73
CA LYS A 105 0.31 2.25 20.36
C LYS A 105 1.27 1.80 19.26
N ARG A 106 1.16 0.54 18.83
CA ARG A 106 1.99 -0.10 17.80
C ARG A 106 1.11 -0.45 16.60
N MET A 107 1.71 -0.42 15.43
CA MET A 107 1.04 -0.88 14.20
C MET A 107 1.12 -2.40 14.05
N ILE A 108 2.17 -3.02 14.61
CA ILE A 108 2.48 -4.45 14.47
C ILE A 108 2.02 -5.25 15.69
N SER A 109 1.53 -6.47 15.46
CA SER A 109 1.32 -7.47 16.50
C SER A 109 2.60 -8.30 16.74
N ASN A 110 2.63 -9.05 17.84
CA ASN A 110 3.71 -10.00 18.09
C ASN A 110 3.76 -11.11 17.03
N LYS A 111 2.60 -11.46 16.45
CA LYS A 111 2.49 -12.48 15.40
C LYS A 111 3.28 -12.11 14.15
N LEU A 112 3.39 -10.81 13.83
CA LEU A 112 4.22 -10.35 12.70
C LEU A 112 5.72 -10.57 12.99
N GLU A 113 6.17 -10.36 14.23
CA GLU A 113 7.55 -10.65 14.64
C GLU A 113 7.84 -12.16 14.62
N GLU A 114 6.87 -12.98 15.00
CA GLU A 114 6.97 -14.45 14.96
C GLU A 114 7.04 -14.97 13.51
N LEU A 115 6.27 -14.39 12.58
CA LEU A 115 6.25 -14.79 11.17
C LEU A 115 7.66 -14.70 10.53
N PHE A 116 8.44 -13.69 10.91
CA PHE A 116 9.77 -13.47 10.35
C PHE A 116 10.89 -13.96 11.26
N ASP A 117 10.57 -14.49 12.46
CA ASP A 117 11.55 -14.79 13.52
C ASP A 117 12.52 -13.62 13.76
N MET A 118 11.99 -12.41 13.71
CA MET A 118 12.77 -11.18 13.83
C MET A 118 11.98 -10.10 14.58
N LYS A 119 12.63 -9.46 15.55
CA LYS A 119 12.04 -8.35 16.28
C LYS A 119 12.03 -7.08 15.44
N MET A 120 11.01 -6.24 15.70
CA MET A 120 10.96 -4.90 15.14
C MET A 120 12.26 -4.14 15.41
N ARG A 121 12.84 -3.54 14.36
CA ARG A 121 14.03 -2.72 14.48
C ARG A 121 13.74 -1.43 15.27
N LYS A 122 14.59 -1.10 16.23
CA LYS A 122 14.52 0.19 16.91
C LYS A 122 15.15 1.28 16.05
N SER A 123 14.63 2.51 16.21
CA SER A 123 15.21 3.67 15.52
C SER A 123 16.69 3.83 15.92
N GLY A 124 17.56 4.01 14.92
CA GLY A 124 19.00 4.12 15.11
C GLY A 124 19.79 2.81 15.10
N GLU A 125 19.15 1.66 15.18
CA GLU A 125 19.84 0.37 15.00
C GLU A 125 20.29 0.20 13.54
N GLU A 126 21.33 -0.62 13.35
CA GLU A 126 21.88 -0.93 12.03
C GLU A 126 20.84 -1.66 11.14
N LEU A 127 20.81 -1.32 9.86
CA LEU A 127 20.04 -2.03 8.85
C LEU A 127 20.80 -3.29 8.42
N LYS A 128 20.13 -4.43 8.43
CA LYS A 128 20.66 -5.73 7.98
C LYS A 128 20.02 -6.11 6.64
N THR A 129 20.57 -7.10 5.95
CA THR A 129 20.03 -7.66 4.69
C THR A 129 18.53 -7.94 4.80
N PHE A 130 18.08 -8.54 5.91
CA PHE A 130 16.66 -8.77 6.20
C PHE A 130 15.79 -7.52 5.97
N HIS A 131 16.25 -6.35 6.46
CA HIS A 131 15.46 -5.12 6.35
C HIS A 131 15.35 -4.60 4.90
N PHE A 132 16.39 -4.78 4.12
CA PHE A 132 16.38 -4.42 2.69
C PHE A 132 15.47 -5.37 1.90
N ASP A 133 15.56 -6.67 2.15
CA ASP A 133 14.74 -7.69 1.49
C ASP A 133 13.27 -7.55 1.86
N LEU A 134 12.99 -7.24 3.13
CA LEU A 134 11.63 -6.97 3.58
C LEU A 134 11.07 -5.70 2.90
N ALA A 135 11.85 -4.60 2.85
CA ALA A 135 11.44 -3.37 2.17
C ALA A 135 11.16 -3.62 0.67
N SER A 136 12.01 -4.40 0.01
CA SER A 136 11.82 -4.81 -1.40
C SER A 136 10.53 -5.61 -1.57
N SER A 137 10.25 -6.54 -0.67
CA SER A 137 9.03 -7.37 -0.71
C SER A 137 7.77 -6.54 -0.54
N ILE A 138 7.75 -5.60 0.42
CA ILE A 138 6.62 -4.70 0.67
C ILE A 138 6.38 -3.77 -0.52
N GLN A 139 7.45 -3.23 -1.08
CA GLN A 139 7.36 -2.34 -2.23
C GLN A 139 6.77 -3.08 -3.44
N GLU A 140 7.21 -4.30 -3.71
CA GLU A 140 6.70 -5.08 -4.84
C GLU A 140 5.21 -5.46 -4.68
N ILE A 141 4.78 -5.85 -3.47
CA ILE A 141 3.36 -6.09 -3.16
C ILE A 141 2.54 -4.81 -3.36
N THR A 142 3.06 -3.66 -2.91
CA THR A 142 2.38 -2.38 -3.09
C THR A 142 2.20 -2.02 -4.56
N GLU A 143 3.22 -2.25 -5.36
CA GLU A 143 3.17 -2.01 -6.82
C GLU A 143 2.14 -2.91 -7.51
N GLU A 144 2.08 -4.19 -7.16
CA GLU A 144 1.06 -5.12 -7.65
C GLU A 144 -0.36 -4.65 -7.28
N ALA A 145 -0.55 -4.26 -6.01
CA ALA A 145 -1.84 -3.78 -5.54
C ALA A 145 -2.29 -2.52 -6.29
N VAL A 146 -1.42 -1.53 -6.41
CA VAL A 146 -1.73 -0.28 -7.13
C VAL A 146 -2.02 -0.55 -8.61
N GLN A 147 -1.27 -1.46 -9.24
CA GLN A 147 -1.51 -1.82 -10.64
C GLN A 147 -2.86 -2.52 -10.83
N SER A 148 -3.22 -3.45 -9.95
CA SER A 148 -4.51 -4.13 -9.97
C SER A 148 -5.67 -3.15 -9.77
N MET A 149 -5.58 -2.27 -8.75
CA MET A 149 -6.58 -1.24 -8.48
C MET A 149 -6.76 -0.27 -9.65
N ALA A 150 -5.66 0.19 -10.25
CA ALA A 150 -5.69 1.10 -11.39
C ALA A 150 -6.33 0.45 -12.62
N GLY A 151 -5.95 -0.78 -12.92
CA GLY A 151 -6.54 -1.56 -14.01
C GLY A 151 -8.04 -1.77 -13.82
N TYR A 152 -8.45 -2.13 -12.62
CA TYR A 152 -9.86 -2.27 -12.28
C TYR A 152 -10.62 -0.93 -12.35
N CYS A 153 -10.05 0.15 -11.83
CA CYS A 153 -10.63 1.49 -11.92
C CYS A 153 -10.90 1.91 -13.37
N ILE A 154 -9.90 1.75 -14.24
CA ILE A 154 -10.03 2.06 -15.68
C ILE A 154 -11.09 1.18 -16.34
N LYS A 155 -11.16 -0.10 -15.97
CA LYS A 155 -12.17 -1.04 -16.49
C LYS A 155 -13.59 -0.64 -16.09
N GLN A 156 -13.79 -0.20 -14.83
CA GLN A 156 -15.11 0.19 -14.32
C GLN A 156 -15.60 1.51 -14.93
N THR A 157 -14.72 2.47 -15.08
CA THR A 157 -15.07 3.80 -15.62
C THR A 157 -15.08 3.87 -17.15
N GLY A 158 -14.35 2.97 -17.81
CA GLY A 158 -14.11 3.04 -19.28
C GLY A 158 -13.17 4.17 -19.70
N VAL A 159 -12.59 4.93 -18.77
CA VAL A 159 -11.74 6.11 -19.05
C VAL A 159 -10.28 5.80 -18.76
N LYS A 160 -9.41 5.87 -19.78
CA LYS A 160 -7.97 5.57 -19.64
C LYS A 160 -7.16 6.62 -18.87
N LYS A 161 -7.66 7.85 -18.81
CA LYS A 161 -6.99 8.94 -18.09
C LYS A 161 -7.20 8.72 -16.59
N LEU A 162 -6.14 8.41 -15.88
CA LEU A 162 -6.17 8.12 -14.44
C LEU A 162 -5.66 9.32 -13.64
N VAL A 163 -6.41 9.67 -12.61
CA VAL A 163 -6.02 10.63 -11.56
C VAL A 163 -5.93 9.88 -10.26
N MET A 164 -4.84 10.06 -9.52
CA MET A 164 -4.60 9.40 -8.25
C MET A 164 -4.46 10.42 -7.11
N ALA A 165 -4.96 10.06 -5.92
CA ALA A 165 -4.84 10.82 -4.68
C ALA A 165 -4.68 9.89 -3.47
N GLY A 166 -4.44 10.47 -2.29
CA GLY A 166 -4.17 9.74 -1.05
C GLY A 166 -2.68 9.50 -0.80
N GLY A 167 -2.34 9.07 0.42
CA GLY A 167 -0.95 8.90 0.85
C GLY A 167 -0.15 7.90 0.00
N VAL A 168 -0.78 6.80 -0.45
CA VAL A 168 -0.12 5.80 -1.29
C VAL A 168 0.18 6.34 -2.70
N ALA A 169 -0.58 7.31 -3.20
CA ALA A 169 -0.32 7.97 -4.48
C ALA A 169 0.99 8.78 -4.49
N LEU A 170 1.64 8.98 -3.35
CA LEU A 170 2.98 9.57 -3.26
C LEU A 170 4.11 8.56 -3.51
N ASN A 171 3.79 7.27 -3.64
CA ASN A 171 4.79 6.25 -3.99
C ASN A 171 5.20 6.38 -5.47
N CYS A 172 6.25 7.18 -5.72
CA CYS A 172 6.69 7.48 -7.07
C CYS A 172 7.24 6.26 -7.83
N VAL A 173 7.71 5.22 -7.13
CA VAL A 173 8.19 3.97 -7.76
C VAL A 173 7.00 3.21 -8.33
N SER A 174 5.93 3.06 -7.54
CA SER A 174 4.67 2.45 -7.99
C SER A 174 4.07 3.21 -9.17
N ASN A 175 4.01 4.55 -9.07
CA ASN A 175 3.49 5.40 -10.14
C ASN A 175 4.32 5.29 -11.43
N GLY A 176 5.65 5.21 -11.30
CA GLY A 176 6.55 5.03 -12.45
C GLY A 176 6.34 3.70 -13.18
N LYS A 177 6.09 2.61 -12.44
CA LYS A 177 5.74 1.30 -13.02
C LYS A 177 4.37 1.34 -13.71
N LEU A 178 3.39 1.98 -13.08
CA LEU A 178 2.06 2.12 -13.65
C LEU A 178 2.10 2.86 -15.00
N LEU A 179 2.90 3.93 -15.12
CA LEU A 179 3.08 4.68 -16.37
C LEU A 179 3.78 3.88 -17.48
N LYS A 180 4.65 2.91 -17.13
CA LYS A 180 5.34 2.08 -18.12
C LYS A 180 4.47 0.95 -18.68
N ASN A 181 3.48 0.52 -17.91
CA ASN A 181 2.62 -0.63 -18.25
C ASN A 181 1.30 -0.24 -18.92
N ASN A 182 0.99 1.05 -19.03
CA ASN A 182 -0.17 1.64 -19.68
C ASN A 182 0.23 2.66 -20.75
#